data_72b3b662301d1028267701bb05b657ca
#
_entry.id   72b3b662301d1028267701bb05b657ca
#
_cell.length_a   1.000
_cell.length_b   1.000
_cell.length_c   1.000
_cell.angle_alpha   90.00
_cell.angle_beta   90.00
_cell.angle_gamma   90.00
#
_symmetry.space_group_name_H-M   'P 1'
#
loop_
_entity.id
_entity.type
_entity.pdbx_description
1 polymer ?
#
loop_
_entity_poly.entity_id
_entity_poly.type
_entity_poly.pdbx_seq_one_letter_code
_entity_poly.pdbx_strand_id
1 'polypeptide(L)'
;MQRAEGFERQRLSVVPRPVVEAALAKPVTRRMVVTDAGYFPRATGHGRHRPTGAPETIVIVCVSGAGWVDAGGQRTRVGSSTAIVIPGGVTHSYGADAGDPWTIWWCHVRGSDVPELVEAAGVSADRVVLPLRAVDRATALLDEISTSLARDTTPARMVAASGMAWRLFTQLAVDRLLPEHGTPVERALRYLEDRIDGTVHVGELAAMVGVSPSHLAALFRDATGGGVIAHHLALKMAHARHLLDGTDLPVAEVARRVGMDDAFYFSRRFRVAHGVSPTAYRGQGKG
;
A
#
# COMPACT_ATOMS: atom_id res chain seq x y z
N MET A 1 -9.02 -5.41 34.82
CA MET A 1 -9.77 -4.14 34.72
C MET A 1 -9.58 -3.60 33.31
N GLN A 2 -10.66 -3.31 32.60
CA GLN A 2 -10.59 -2.77 31.22
C GLN A 2 -10.22 -1.28 31.27
N ARG A 3 -9.31 -0.83 30.43
CA ARG A 3 -8.88 0.57 30.33
C ARG A 3 -8.78 1.02 28.89
N ALA A 4 -8.99 2.31 28.69
CA ALA A 4 -9.01 2.93 27.38
C ALA A 4 -7.65 3.44 26.90
N GLU A 5 -6.77 3.79 27.84
CA GLU A 5 -5.48 4.44 27.66
C GLU A 5 -4.63 4.30 28.93
N GLY A 6 -3.46 4.92 28.97
CA GLY A 6 -2.53 4.84 30.10
C GLY A 6 -1.57 3.66 30.01
N PHE A 7 -1.19 3.24 28.77
CA PHE A 7 -0.19 2.21 28.55
C PHE A 7 1.22 2.78 28.59
N GLU A 8 2.17 1.99 29.08
CA GLU A 8 3.57 2.41 29.08
C GLU A 8 4.04 2.68 27.65
N ARG A 9 4.74 3.80 27.41
CA ARG A 9 5.22 4.26 26.10
C ARG A 9 4.14 4.42 25.03
N GLN A 10 2.89 4.60 25.42
CA GLN A 10 1.86 4.95 24.46
C GLN A 10 2.15 6.31 23.81
N ARG A 11 1.70 6.46 22.56
CA ARG A 11 1.57 7.78 21.93
C ARG A 11 0.09 8.06 21.70
N LEU A 12 -0.33 9.29 21.95
CA LEU A 12 -1.70 9.73 21.81
C LEU A 12 -1.72 11.17 21.34
N SER A 13 -2.35 11.42 20.22
CA SER A 13 -2.59 12.75 19.67
C SER A 13 -4.10 12.93 19.49
N VAL A 14 -4.66 13.89 20.19
CA VAL A 14 -6.09 14.23 20.14
C VAL A 14 -6.22 15.64 19.56
N VAL A 15 -6.93 15.78 18.46
CA VAL A 15 -7.21 17.09 17.86
C VAL A 15 -8.37 17.75 18.61
N PRO A 16 -8.22 18.98 19.12
CA PRO A 16 -9.30 19.68 19.80
C PRO A 16 -10.55 19.80 18.92
N ARG A 17 -11.72 19.54 19.47
CA ARG A 17 -12.99 19.56 18.72
C ARG A 17 -13.23 20.82 17.88
N PRO A 18 -12.95 22.05 18.37
CA PRO A 18 -13.10 23.26 17.56
C PRO A 18 -12.21 23.25 16.30
N VAL A 19 -11.01 22.64 16.39
CA VAL A 19 -10.10 22.51 15.24
C VAL A 19 -10.65 21.50 14.23
N VAL A 20 -11.22 20.38 14.70
CA VAL A 20 -11.88 19.38 13.84
C VAL A 20 -13.04 20.02 13.07
N GLU A 21 -13.93 20.74 13.78
CA GLU A 21 -15.09 21.39 13.13
C GLU A 21 -14.64 22.47 12.13
N ALA A 22 -13.62 23.26 12.47
CA ALA A 22 -13.03 24.22 11.55
C ALA A 22 -12.41 23.54 10.30
N ALA A 23 -11.78 22.38 10.47
CA ALA A 23 -11.23 21.61 9.37
C ALA A 23 -12.33 21.02 8.48
N LEU A 24 -13.41 20.49 9.06
CA LEU A 24 -14.57 19.98 8.33
C LEU A 24 -15.29 21.05 7.50
N ALA A 25 -15.12 22.33 7.83
CA ALA A 25 -15.66 23.44 7.05
C ALA A 25 -14.77 23.85 5.86
N LYS A 26 -13.54 23.29 5.71
CA LYS A 26 -12.60 23.65 4.65
C LYS A 26 -12.68 22.70 3.45
N PRO A 27 -12.49 23.20 2.19
CA PRO A 27 -12.69 22.38 0.98
C PRO A 27 -11.88 21.07 0.91
N VAL A 28 -10.65 21.05 1.40
CA VAL A 28 -9.79 19.86 1.38
C VAL A 28 -10.13 18.93 2.52
N THR A 29 -10.06 19.42 3.75
CA THR A 29 -10.18 18.61 4.97
C THR A 29 -11.61 18.18 5.29
N ARG A 30 -12.64 18.82 4.71
CA ARG A 30 -14.04 18.35 4.83
C ARG A 30 -14.25 16.94 4.29
N ARG A 31 -13.42 16.53 3.33
CA ARG A 31 -13.49 15.21 2.70
C ARG A 31 -12.98 14.12 3.62
N MET A 32 -11.89 14.43 4.33
CA MET A 32 -11.31 13.57 5.35
C MET A 32 -10.53 14.40 6.35
N VAL A 33 -10.74 14.21 7.62
CA VAL A 33 -9.97 14.79 8.73
C VAL A 33 -9.65 13.71 9.75
N VAL A 34 -8.42 13.68 10.23
CA VAL A 34 -8.03 12.85 11.37
C VAL A 34 -8.38 13.61 12.65
N THR A 35 -9.16 12.98 13.53
CA THR A 35 -9.57 13.56 14.82
C THR A 35 -8.65 13.13 15.96
N ASP A 36 -8.15 11.90 15.89
CA ASP A 36 -7.30 11.30 16.90
C ASP A 36 -6.38 10.27 16.25
N ALA A 37 -5.19 10.07 16.79
CA ALA A 37 -4.27 9.00 16.37
C ALA A 37 -3.38 8.57 17.52
N GLY A 38 -2.90 7.33 17.48
CA GLY A 38 -2.01 6.85 18.52
C GLY A 38 -1.36 5.49 18.26
N TYR A 39 -0.50 5.16 19.20
CA TYR A 39 0.21 3.89 19.30
C TYR A 39 0.11 3.36 20.73
N PHE A 40 -0.36 2.14 20.89
CA PHE A 40 -0.48 1.46 22.17
C PHE A 40 0.32 0.14 22.14
N PRO A 41 1.52 0.11 22.73
CA PRO A 41 2.32 -1.10 22.81
C PRO A 41 1.80 -2.02 23.90
N ARG A 42 1.67 -3.33 23.61
CA ARG A 42 1.26 -4.39 24.56
C ARG A 42 0.12 -3.92 25.48
N ALA A 43 -0.96 -3.47 24.87
CA ALA A 43 -2.04 -2.73 25.52
C ALA A 43 -2.89 -3.64 26.43
N THR A 44 -2.31 -4.14 27.52
CA THR A 44 -2.94 -5.03 28.49
C THR A 44 -4.20 -4.41 29.09
N GLY A 45 -5.33 -5.11 28.95
CA GLY A 45 -6.62 -4.66 29.41
C GLY A 45 -7.23 -3.53 28.57
N HIS A 46 -6.64 -3.20 27.41
CA HIS A 46 -7.26 -2.24 26.48
C HIS A 46 -8.63 -2.72 26.04
N GLY A 47 -9.60 -1.83 26.05
CA GLY A 47 -10.92 -2.11 25.52
C GLY A 47 -11.84 -0.92 25.54
N ARG A 48 -12.78 -0.94 24.62
CA ARG A 48 -13.86 0.07 24.50
C ARG A 48 -15.18 -0.62 24.20
N HIS A 49 -16.23 -0.04 24.73
CA HIS A 49 -17.61 -0.39 24.42
C HIS A 49 -18.36 0.88 24.03
N ARG A 50 -18.95 0.90 22.83
CA ARG A 50 -19.71 2.03 22.28
C ARG A 50 -21.08 1.55 21.79
N PRO A 51 -22.08 1.51 22.67
CA PRO A 51 -23.40 0.96 22.37
C PRO A 51 -24.20 1.82 21.37
N THR A 52 -23.81 3.06 21.15
CA THR A 52 -24.41 3.98 20.16
C THR A 52 -23.49 4.28 18.99
N GLY A 53 -22.35 3.56 18.88
CA GLY A 53 -21.31 3.86 17.90
C GLY A 53 -20.47 5.09 18.25
N ALA A 54 -19.69 5.54 17.30
CA ALA A 54 -18.93 6.78 17.33
C ALA A 54 -19.20 7.56 16.03
N PRO A 55 -19.17 8.89 16.03
CA PRO A 55 -19.32 9.65 14.79
C PRO A 55 -18.12 9.50 13.85
N GLU A 56 -16.97 9.07 14.36
CA GLU A 56 -15.75 8.80 13.62
C GLU A 56 -15.76 7.37 13.06
N THR A 57 -15.15 7.17 11.88
CA THR A 57 -14.65 5.88 11.46
C THR A 57 -13.35 5.59 12.20
N ILE A 58 -13.25 4.39 12.78
CA ILE A 58 -12.11 3.96 13.59
C ILE A 58 -11.27 2.99 12.77
N VAL A 59 -9.98 3.24 12.69
CA VAL A 59 -8.99 2.32 12.10
C VAL A 59 -8.03 1.86 13.19
N ILE A 60 -7.87 0.55 13.35
CA ILE A 60 -6.89 -0.07 14.27
C ILE A 60 -6.08 -1.08 13.47
N VAL A 61 -4.76 -0.97 13.48
CA VAL A 61 -3.81 -1.91 12.87
C VAL A 61 -3.11 -2.69 13.98
N CYS A 62 -3.30 -4.00 14.02
CA CYS A 62 -2.64 -4.89 14.96
C CYS A 62 -1.26 -5.30 14.38
N VAL A 63 -0.19 -4.95 15.10
CA VAL A 63 1.19 -5.24 14.72
C VAL A 63 1.66 -6.56 15.32
N SER A 64 1.32 -6.81 16.58
CA SER A 64 1.66 -8.03 17.31
C SER A 64 0.65 -8.30 18.40
N GLY A 65 0.66 -9.52 18.93
CA GLY A 65 -0.31 -9.99 19.91
C GLY A 65 -1.70 -10.20 19.29
N ALA A 66 -2.72 -10.21 20.13
CA ALA A 66 -4.09 -10.49 19.73
C ALA A 66 -5.11 -9.61 20.46
N GLY A 67 -6.28 -9.54 19.88
CA GLY A 67 -7.45 -8.88 20.43
C GLY A 67 -8.73 -9.42 19.79
N TRP A 68 -9.80 -8.70 19.97
CA TRP A 68 -11.09 -9.02 19.39
C TRP A 68 -11.89 -7.74 19.11
N VAL A 69 -12.79 -7.82 18.17
CA VAL A 69 -13.81 -6.81 17.88
C VAL A 69 -15.17 -7.49 17.79
N ASP A 70 -16.17 -6.83 18.33
CA ASP A 70 -17.58 -7.19 18.22
C ASP A 70 -18.30 -6.02 17.54
N ALA A 71 -18.77 -6.23 16.32
CA ALA A 71 -19.54 -5.27 15.55
C ALA A 71 -20.63 -6.03 14.79
N GLY A 72 -21.82 -5.42 14.66
CA GLY A 72 -22.97 -6.10 14.06
C GLY A 72 -23.42 -7.36 14.82
N GLY A 73 -23.07 -7.50 16.10
CA GLY A 73 -23.39 -8.68 16.93
C GLY A 73 -22.49 -9.89 16.69
N GLN A 74 -21.41 -9.75 15.92
CA GLN A 74 -20.45 -10.81 15.65
C GLN A 74 -19.08 -10.48 16.26
N ARG A 75 -18.60 -11.36 17.13
CA ARG A 75 -17.25 -11.26 17.71
C ARG A 75 -16.23 -11.93 16.79
N THR A 76 -15.27 -11.16 16.32
CA THR A 76 -14.17 -11.61 15.47
C THR A 76 -12.83 -11.46 16.20
N ARG A 77 -11.98 -12.50 16.14
CA ARG A 77 -10.61 -12.42 16.64
C ARG A 77 -9.74 -11.59 15.71
N VAL A 78 -8.84 -10.79 16.28
CA VAL A 78 -7.89 -9.92 15.59
C VAL A 78 -6.48 -10.35 15.98
N GLY A 79 -5.64 -10.62 15.01
CA GLY A 79 -4.23 -10.97 15.20
C GLY A 79 -3.29 -9.99 14.52
N SER A 80 -2.00 -10.30 14.51
CA SER A 80 -1.00 -9.53 13.78
C SER A 80 -1.34 -9.46 12.28
N SER A 81 -0.87 -8.39 11.61
CA SER A 81 -1.12 -8.13 10.19
C SER A 81 -2.60 -8.04 9.81
N THR A 82 -3.44 -7.56 10.72
CA THR A 82 -4.85 -7.27 10.45
C THR A 82 -5.19 -5.82 10.78
N ALA A 83 -6.16 -5.27 10.06
CA ALA A 83 -6.79 -4.00 10.39
C ALA A 83 -8.23 -4.23 10.84
N ILE A 84 -8.68 -3.47 11.83
CA ILE A 84 -10.09 -3.25 12.14
C ILE A 84 -10.44 -1.89 11.53
N VAL A 85 -11.52 -1.83 10.75
CA VAL A 85 -12.10 -0.57 10.27
C VAL A 85 -13.56 -0.57 10.67
N ILE A 86 -13.94 0.29 11.61
CA ILE A 86 -15.31 0.39 12.12
C ILE A 86 -15.92 1.66 11.55
N PRO A 87 -16.95 1.57 10.68
CA PRO A 87 -17.62 2.74 10.12
C PRO A 87 -18.26 3.61 11.22
N GLY A 88 -18.33 4.90 10.98
CA GLY A 88 -19.04 5.82 11.87
C GLY A 88 -20.49 5.40 12.12
N GLY A 89 -20.97 5.53 13.35
CA GLY A 89 -22.31 5.15 13.78
C GLY A 89 -22.52 3.67 14.09
N VAL A 90 -21.57 2.79 13.74
CA VAL A 90 -21.70 1.34 14.01
C VAL A 90 -21.48 1.06 15.50
N THR A 91 -22.44 0.38 16.11
CA THR A 91 -22.35 -0.15 17.49
C THR A 91 -21.23 -1.17 17.58
N HIS A 92 -20.34 -1.02 18.55
CA HIS A 92 -19.19 -1.93 18.65
C HIS A 92 -18.57 -2.02 20.04
N SER A 93 -17.84 -3.09 20.23
CA SER A 93 -16.90 -3.28 21.33
C SER A 93 -15.61 -3.89 20.79
N TYR A 94 -14.50 -3.56 21.38
CA TYR A 94 -13.24 -4.24 21.09
C TYR A 94 -12.34 -4.30 22.31
N GLY A 95 -11.35 -5.20 22.29
CA GLY A 95 -10.40 -5.30 23.39
C GLY A 95 -9.22 -6.17 23.08
N ALA A 96 -8.15 -5.97 23.86
CA ALA A 96 -6.97 -6.82 23.85
C ALA A 96 -7.27 -8.21 24.40
N ASP A 97 -6.58 -9.21 23.89
CA ASP A 97 -6.51 -10.54 24.52
C ASP A 97 -5.82 -10.44 25.88
N ALA A 98 -6.28 -11.22 26.84
CA ALA A 98 -5.75 -11.15 28.20
C ALA A 98 -4.37 -11.83 28.34
N GLY A 99 -4.12 -12.88 27.57
CA GLY A 99 -2.88 -13.65 27.59
C GLY A 99 -1.82 -13.13 26.63
N ASP A 100 -2.25 -12.56 25.49
CA ASP A 100 -1.38 -12.02 24.46
C ASP A 100 -1.87 -10.64 23.98
N PRO A 101 -1.74 -9.60 24.82
CA PRO A 101 -2.30 -8.29 24.54
C PRO A 101 -1.63 -7.64 23.32
N TRP A 102 -2.48 -7.12 22.43
CA TRP A 102 -2.04 -6.52 21.17
C TRP A 102 -1.15 -5.28 21.33
N THR A 103 -0.30 -5.07 20.33
CA THR A 103 0.34 -3.80 20.02
C THR A 103 -0.34 -3.22 18.80
N ILE A 104 -0.86 -2.02 18.91
CA ILE A 104 -1.70 -1.41 17.86
C ILE A 104 -1.26 0.02 17.52
N TRP A 105 -1.42 0.33 16.24
CA TRP A 105 -1.54 1.69 15.73
C TRP A 105 -3.00 1.96 15.40
N TRP A 106 -3.45 3.19 15.59
CA TRP A 106 -4.84 3.52 15.33
C TRP A 106 -5.01 4.99 14.96
N CYS A 107 -6.09 5.29 14.24
CA CYS A 107 -6.59 6.64 14.03
C CYS A 107 -8.11 6.66 13.94
N HIS A 108 -8.68 7.81 14.25
CA HIS A 108 -10.08 8.12 14.00
C HIS A 108 -10.18 9.17 12.90
N VAL A 109 -11.14 9.01 12.00
CA VAL A 109 -11.35 9.93 10.89
C VAL A 109 -12.81 10.30 10.72
N ARG A 110 -13.06 11.53 10.23
CA ARG A 110 -14.37 12.03 9.79
C ARG A 110 -14.23 12.66 8.41
N GLY A 111 -15.31 12.76 7.67
CA GLY A 111 -15.34 13.47 6.38
C GLY A 111 -16.37 12.92 5.44
N SER A 112 -16.71 13.70 4.40
CA SER A 112 -17.74 13.34 3.41
C SER A 112 -17.40 12.11 2.58
N ASP A 113 -16.12 11.87 2.32
CA ASP A 113 -15.64 10.82 1.41
C ASP A 113 -15.21 9.54 2.17
N VAL A 114 -15.21 9.58 3.51
CA VAL A 114 -14.84 8.43 4.35
C VAL A 114 -15.76 7.22 4.11
N PRO A 115 -17.11 7.35 4.01
CA PRO A 115 -17.97 6.21 3.75
C PRO A 115 -17.65 5.48 2.43
N GLU A 116 -17.39 6.21 1.34
CA GLU A 116 -17.04 5.63 0.04
C GLU A 116 -15.71 4.88 0.09
N LEU A 117 -14.73 5.41 0.81
CA LEU A 117 -13.42 4.76 0.99
C LEU A 117 -13.52 3.49 1.86
N VAL A 118 -14.37 3.51 2.86
CA VAL A 118 -14.69 2.35 3.71
C VAL A 118 -15.33 1.24 2.86
N GLU A 119 -16.30 1.59 2.02
CA GLU A 119 -16.93 0.65 1.08
C GLU A 119 -15.93 0.11 0.05
N ALA A 120 -15.09 0.98 -0.52
CA ALA A 120 -14.03 0.57 -1.46
C ALA A 120 -13.05 -0.42 -0.82
N ALA A 121 -12.74 -0.27 0.47
CA ALA A 121 -11.95 -1.23 1.24
C ALA A 121 -12.70 -2.55 1.54
N GLY A 122 -13.99 -2.65 1.21
CA GLY A 122 -14.83 -3.83 1.43
C GLY A 122 -15.27 -4.03 2.86
N VAL A 123 -15.35 -2.94 3.58
CA VAL A 123 -15.84 -2.90 4.97
C VAL A 123 -17.35 -2.67 4.98
N SER A 124 -18.02 -3.36 5.88
CA SER A 124 -19.44 -3.19 6.20
C SER A 124 -19.64 -3.34 7.71
N ALA A 125 -20.87 -3.13 8.20
CA ALA A 125 -21.15 -3.21 9.62
C ALA A 125 -20.86 -4.59 10.25
N ASP A 126 -20.95 -5.66 9.45
CA ASP A 126 -20.70 -7.05 9.81
C ASP A 126 -19.31 -7.56 9.38
N ARG A 127 -18.60 -6.80 8.57
CA ARG A 127 -17.26 -7.13 8.09
C ARG A 127 -16.28 -6.00 8.35
N VAL A 128 -15.81 -5.91 9.58
CA VAL A 128 -14.93 -4.82 10.04
C VAL A 128 -13.44 -5.22 10.14
N VAL A 129 -13.10 -6.50 9.94
CA VAL A 129 -11.71 -7.00 10.02
C VAL A 129 -11.18 -7.31 8.62
N LEU A 130 -10.02 -6.75 8.29
CA LEU A 130 -9.35 -6.89 7.02
C LEU A 130 -7.93 -7.46 7.22
N PRO A 131 -7.49 -8.43 6.41
CA PRO A 131 -6.08 -8.80 6.36
C PRO A 131 -5.26 -7.67 5.72
N LEU A 132 -4.07 -7.40 6.23
CA LEU A 132 -3.12 -6.45 5.66
C LEU A 132 -1.98 -7.19 4.97
N ARG A 133 -1.65 -6.80 3.75
CA ARG A 133 -0.52 -7.34 2.99
C ARG A 133 0.80 -6.67 3.35
N ALA A 134 0.74 -5.37 3.59
CA ALA A 134 1.89 -4.53 3.88
C ALA A 134 1.64 -3.77 5.19
N VAL A 135 1.69 -4.49 6.33
CA VAL A 135 1.48 -3.89 7.65
C VAL A 135 2.45 -2.73 7.91
N ASP A 136 3.69 -2.84 7.45
CA ASP A 136 4.71 -1.79 7.61
C ASP A 136 4.33 -0.48 6.92
N ARG A 137 3.69 -0.54 5.75
CA ARG A 137 3.21 0.66 5.04
C ARG A 137 2.06 1.34 5.79
N ALA A 138 1.12 0.56 6.30
CA ALA A 138 -0.01 1.08 7.06
C ALA A 138 0.47 1.72 8.38
N THR A 139 1.38 1.06 9.09
CA THR A 139 1.95 1.56 10.34
C THR A 139 2.82 2.79 10.14
N ALA A 140 3.61 2.87 9.06
CA ALA A 140 4.38 4.06 8.72
C ALA A 140 3.48 5.28 8.51
N LEU A 141 2.35 5.13 7.79
CA LEU A 141 1.38 6.22 7.62
C LEU A 141 0.75 6.64 8.93
N LEU A 142 0.38 5.70 9.81
CA LEU A 142 -0.19 6.00 11.12
C LEU A 142 0.84 6.67 12.06
N ASP A 143 2.10 6.29 11.97
CA ASP A 143 3.21 6.93 12.67
C ASP A 143 3.41 8.38 12.22
N GLU A 144 3.43 8.61 10.90
CA GLU A 144 3.54 9.96 10.33
C GLU A 144 2.35 10.83 10.73
N ILE A 145 1.12 10.30 10.70
CA ILE A 145 -0.09 11.00 11.17
C ILE A 145 0.06 11.38 12.64
N SER A 146 0.36 10.41 13.51
CA SER A 146 0.51 10.63 14.95
C SER A 146 1.63 11.65 15.25
N THR A 147 2.77 11.52 14.58
CA THR A 147 3.92 12.44 14.75
C THR A 147 3.57 13.85 14.25
N SER A 148 2.85 13.97 13.13
CA SER A 148 2.42 15.26 12.59
C SER A 148 1.48 15.98 13.55
N LEU A 149 0.46 15.29 14.06
CA LEU A 149 -0.53 15.86 14.97
C LEU A 149 0.02 16.16 16.38
N ALA A 150 1.05 15.40 16.81
CA ALA A 150 1.73 15.66 18.09
C ALA A 150 2.53 16.97 18.10
N ARG A 151 2.92 17.48 16.93
CA ARG A 151 3.67 18.76 16.82
C ARG A 151 2.76 19.96 16.96
N ASP A 152 1.71 20.01 16.16
CA ASP A 152 0.71 21.07 16.18
C ASP A 152 -0.54 20.65 15.37
N THR A 153 -1.62 21.42 15.50
CA THR A 153 -2.89 21.23 14.77
C THR A 153 -3.20 22.41 13.83
N THR A 154 -2.16 23.03 13.27
CA THR A 154 -2.32 24.09 12.27
C THR A 154 -3.07 23.59 11.02
N PRO A 155 -3.72 24.47 10.25
CA PRO A 155 -4.42 24.09 9.01
C PRO A 155 -3.53 23.29 8.04
N ALA A 156 -2.25 23.64 7.93
CA ALA A 156 -1.29 22.91 7.09
C ALA A 156 -1.06 21.46 7.56
N ARG A 157 -0.95 21.26 8.89
CA ARG A 157 -0.82 19.93 9.49
C ARG A 157 -2.08 19.10 9.30
N MET A 158 -3.25 19.72 9.46
CA MET A 158 -4.52 19.04 9.22
C MET A 158 -4.68 18.58 7.78
N VAL A 159 -4.24 19.38 6.78
CA VAL A 159 -4.20 18.98 5.37
C VAL A 159 -3.22 17.83 5.16
N ALA A 160 -2.02 17.88 5.73
CA ALA A 160 -1.03 16.80 5.63
C ALA A 160 -1.57 15.48 6.22
N ALA A 161 -2.13 15.52 7.43
CA ALA A 161 -2.73 14.35 8.08
C ALA A 161 -3.90 13.78 7.26
N SER A 162 -4.72 14.62 6.65
CA SER A 162 -5.80 14.21 5.73
C SER A 162 -5.24 13.43 4.53
N GLY A 163 -4.19 13.93 3.89
CA GLY A 163 -3.54 13.25 2.75
C GLY A 163 -2.97 11.88 3.11
N MET A 164 -2.35 11.76 4.28
CA MET A 164 -1.85 10.48 4.79
C MET A 164 -2.97 9.49 5.10
N ALA A 165 -4.07 9.95 5.70
CA ALA A 165 -5.24 9.14 5.97
C ALA A 165 -5.91 8.67 4.66
N TRP A 166 -6.01 9.52 3.64
CA TRP A 166 -6.46 9.14 2.29
C TRP A 166 -5.62 8.00 1.73
N ARG A 167 -4.30 8.14 1.80
CA ARG A 167 -3.37 7.11 1.34
C ARG A 167 -3.55 5.80 2.11
N LEU A 168 -3.81 5.85 3.41
CA LEU A 168 -4.10 4.66 4.21
C LEU A 168 -5.35 3.93 3.69
N PHE A 169 -6.47 4.63 3.51
CA PHE A 169 -7.71 4.03 3.03
C PHE A 169 -7.61 3.52 1.59
N THR A 170 -6.96 4.27 0.69
CA THR A 170 -6.73 3.80 -0.68
C THR A 170 -5.82 2.57 -0.70
N GLN A 171 -4.84 2.45 0.20
CA GLN A 171 -4.02 1.24 0.33
C GLN A 171 -4.88 0.04 0.78
N LEU A 172 -5.79 0.21 1.74
CA LEU A 172 -6.71 -0.86 2.16
C LEU A 172 -7.62 -1.32 1.01
N ALA A 173 -8.12 -0.37 0.21
CA ALA A 173 -8.93 -0.68 -0.97
C ALA A 173 -8.13 -1.43 -2.05
N VAL A 174 -6.90 -1.01 -2.32
CA VAL A 174 -5.99 -1.67 -3.27
C VAL A 174 -5.63 -3.07 -2.79
N ASP A 175 -5.33 -3.25 -1.50
CA ASP A 175 -5.01 -4.55 -0.91
C ASP A 175 -6.16 -5.56 -1.05
N ARG A 176 -7.40 -5.08 -1.04
CA ARG A 176 -8.59 -5.89 -1.30
C ARG A 176 -8.71 -6.32 -2.77
N LEU A 177 -8.46 -5.39 -3.69
CA LEU A 177 -8.65 -5.60 -5.13
C LEU A 177 -7.55 -6.48 -5.75
N LEU A 178 -6.36 -6.46 -5.16
CA LEU A 178 -5.25 -7.27 -5.65
C LEU A 178 -5.29 -8.69 -5.05
N PRO A 179 -5.13 -9.76 -5.83
CA PRO A 179 -5.03 -11.14 -5.34
C PRO A 179 -3.83 -11.32 -4.38
N GLU A 180 -3.89 -12.25 -3.45
CA GLU A 180 -2.86 -12.47 -2.39
C GLU A 180 -1.42 -12.58 -2.90
N HIS A 181 -1.24 -13.03 -4.12
CA HIS A 181 0.08 -13.20 -4.77
C HIS A 181 0.27 -12.28 -5.98
N GLY A 182 -0.56 -11.28 -6.18
CA GLY A 182 -0.67 -10.50 -7.41
C GLY A 182 -1.45 -11.27 -8.49
N THR A 183 -1.92 -10.56 -9.52
CA THR A 183 -2.47 -11.20 -10.72
C THR A 183 -1.40 -12.04 -11.42
N PRO A 184 -1.76 -13.03 -12.26
CA PRO A 184 -0.80 -13.72 -13.10
C PRO A 184 0.11 -12.77 -13.90
N VAL A 185 -0.44 -11.63 -14.35
CA VAL A 185 0.32 -10.59 -15.07
C VAL A 185 1.32 -9.89 -14.17
N GLU A 186 0.94 -9.48 -12.97
CA GLU A 186 1.86 -8.82 -12.02
C GLU A 186 2.99 -9.74 -11.58
N ARG A 187 2.70 -11.03 -11.38
CA ARG A 187 3.75 -12.02 -11.11
C ARG A 187 4.69 -12.20 -12.31
N ALA A 188 4.13 -12.23 -13.52
CA ALA A 188 4.91 -12.31 -14.74
C ALA A 188 5.77 -11.06 -14.95
N LEU A 189 5.23 -9.85 -14.72
CA LEU A 189 5.99 -8.60 -14.83
C LEU A 189 7.18 -8.57 -13.86
N ARG A 190 6.97 -8.89 -12.59
CA ARG A 190 8.08 -9.00 -11.61
C ARG A 190 9.15 -10.00 -12.04
N TYR A 191 8.73 -11.17 -12.50
CA TYR A 191 9.68 -12.17 -13.00
C TYR A 191 10.53 -11.67 -14.17
N LEU A 192 9.94 -10.88 -15.09
CA LEU A 192 10.65 -10.27 -16.21
C LEU A 192 11.64 -9.19 -15.77
N GLU A 193 11.27 -8.39 -14.77
CA GLU A 193 12.12 -7.35 -14.15
C GLU A 193 13.33 -7.98 -13.44
N ASP A 194 13.11 -9.05 -12.69
CA ASP A 194 14.17 -9.76 -11.96
C ASP A 194 15.15 -10.52 -12.88
N ARG A 195 14.77 -10.73 -14.16
CA ARG A 195 15.53 -11.51 -15.15
C ARG A 195 15.82 -10.74 -16.42
N ILE A 196 16.20 -9.48 -16.28
CA ILE A 196 16.56 -8.62 -17.41
C ILE A 196 17.72 -9.20 -18.24
N ASP A 197 18.66 -9.88 -17.62
CA ASP A 197 19.81 -10.52 -18.27
C ASP A 197 19.51 -11.93 -18.84
N GLY A 198 18.35 -12.50 -18.50
CA GLY A 198 17.96 -13.87 -18.85
C GLY A 198 17.18 -13.99 -20.17
N THR A 199 17.00 -15.24 -20.59
CA THR A 199 16.04 -15.64 -21.63
C THR A 199 14.72 -16.04 -20.96
N VAL A 200 13.59 -15.66 -21.54
CA VAL A 200 12.25 -15.96 -21.01
C VAL A 200 11.50 -16.85 -21.98
N HIS A 201 11.05 -18.00 -21.49
CA HIS A 201 10.17 -18.93 -22.18
C HIS A 201 8.74 -18.72 -21.71
N VAL A 202 7.85 -18.28 -22.62
CA VAL A 202 6.45 -17.92 -22.29
C VAL A 202 5.70 -19.08 -21.66
N GLY A 203 5.98 -20.33 -22.08
CA GLY A 203 5.37 -21.54 -21.52
C GLY A 203 5.73 -21.76 -20.05
N GLU A 204 7.01 -21.59 -19.70
CA GLU A 204 7.50 -21.72 -18.32
C GLU A 204 6.95 -20.60 -17.43
N LEU A 205 6.95 -19.37 -17.96
CA LEU A 205 6.38 -18.23 -17.26
C LEU A 205 4.88 -18.41 -16.98
N ALA A 206 4.12 -18.89 -17.96
CA ALA A 206 2.70 -19.18 -17.82
C ALA A 206 2.44 -20.26 -16.78
N ALA A 207 3.22 -21.35 -16.78
CA ALA A 207 3.13 -22.42 -15.78
C ALA A 207 3.46 -21.89 -14.37
N MET A 208 4.51 -21.07 -14.24
CA MET A 208 4.90 -20.45 -12.95
C MET A 208 3.79 -19.55 -12.37
N VAL A 209 3.09 -18.79 -13.22
CA VAL A 209 1.98 -17.92 -12.76
C VAL A 209 0.63 -18.64 -12.71
N GLY A 210 0.58 -19.94 -13.03
CA GLY A 210 -0.60 -20.78 -12.88
C GLY A 210 -1.69 -20.59 -13.95
N VAL A 211 -1.30 -20.24 -15.21
CA VAL A 211 -2.22 -20.08 -16.34
C VAL A 211 -1.70 -20.74 -17.59
N SER A 212 -2.55 -20.93 -18.63
CA SER A 212 -2.09 -21.37 -19.94
C SER A 212 -1.31 -20.26 -20.66
N PRO A 213 -0.38 -20.60 -21.60
CA PRO A 213 0.34 -19.59 -22.39
C PRO A 213 -0.57 -18.64 -23.17
N SER A 214 -1.65 -19.14 -23.73
CA SER A 214 -2.64 -18.33 -24.46
C SER A 214 -3.37 -17.35 -23.54
N HIS A 215 -3.72 -17.80 -22.33
CA HIS A 215 -4.40 -16.94 -21.33
C HIS A 215 -3.43 -15.87 -20.81
N LEU A 216 -2.16 -16.23 -20.52
CA LEU A 216 -1.14 -15.24 -20.16
C LEU A 216 -0.94 -14.20 -21.26
N ALA A 217 -0.89 -14.63 -22.53
CA ALA A 217 -0.73 -13.71 -23.67
C ALA A 217 -1.91 -12.73 -23.83
N ALA A 218 -3.14 -13.18 -23.56
CA ALA A 218 -4.33 -12.31 -23.55
C ALA A 218 -4.25 -11.30 -22.42
N LEU A 219 -4.09 -11.76 -21.17
CA LEU A 219 -3.96 -10.90 -19.99
C LEU A 219 -2.83 -9.88 -20.14
N PHE A 220 -1.69 -10.30 -20.71
CA PHE A 220 -0.53 -9.45 -20.88
C PHE A 220 -0.79 -8.33 -21.91
N ARG A 221 -1.48 -8.64 -23.03
CA ARG A 221 -1.88 -7.63 -24.02
C ARG A 221 -2.85 -6.60 -23.44
N ASP A 222 -3.82 -7.07 -22.65
CA ASP A 222 -4.80 -6.19 -22.01
C ASP A 222 -4.12 -5.22 -21.01
N ALA A 223 -3.15 -5.71 -20.26
CA ALA A 223 -2.46 -4.93 -19.24
C ALA A 223 -1.36 -3.99 -19.77
N THR A 224 -0.64 -4.41 -20.83
CA THR A 224 0.58 -3.71 -21.30
C THR A 224 0.49 -3.20 -22.74
N GLY A 225 -0.56 -3.52 -23.46
CA GLY A 225 -0.72 -3.23 -24.89
C GLY A 225 0.15 -4.09 -25.80
N GLY A 226 0.97 -5.03 -25.27
CA GLY A 226 1.92 -5.84 -26.01
C GLY A 226 2.05 -7.28 -25.54
N GLY A 227 2.88 -8.06 -26.22
CA GLY A 227 3.19 -9.45 -25.82
C GLY A 227 4.32 -9.51 -24.78
N VAL A 228 4.41 -10.64 -24.07
CA VAL A 228 5.41 -10.90 -23.01
C VAL A 228 6.85 -10.64 -23.51
N ILE A 229 7.22 -11.20 -24.68
CA ILE A 229 8.58 -11.07 -25.24
C ILE A 229 8.88 -9.62 -25.66
N ALA A 230 7.89 -8.92 -26.23
CA ALA A 230 8.05 -7.51 -26.61
C ALA A 230 8.25 -6.62 -25.36
N HIS A 231 7.50 -6.89 -24.30
CA HIS A 231 7.64 -6.18 -23.03
C HIS A 231 9.01 -6.44 -22.38
N HIS A 232 9.44 -7.71 -22.30
CA HIS A 232 10.77 -8.06 -21.77
C HIS A 232 11.89 -7.39 -22.56
N LEU A 233 11.78 -7.34 -23.89
CA LEU A 233 12.73 -6.61 -24.72
C LEU A 233 12.74 -5.11 -24.42
N ALA A 234 11.58 -4.50 -24.20
CA ALA A 234 11.50 -3.10 -23.81
C ALA A 234 12.18 -2.83 -22.46
N LEU A 235 12.00 -3.72 -21.46
CA LEU A 235 12.70 -3.65 -20.17
C LEU A 235 14.24 -3.75 -20.36
N LYS A 236 14.72 -4.69 -21.19
CA LYS A 236 16.14 -4.80 -21.54
C LYS A 236 16.70 -3.51 -22.16
N MET A 237 15.95 -2.88 -23.07
CA MET A 237 16.37 -1.63 -23.71
C MET A 237 16.35 -0.45 -22.74
N ALA A 238 15.37 -0.38 -21.84
CA ALA A 238 15.33 0.63 -20.79
C ALA A 238 16.51 0.48 -19.81
N HIS A 239 16.83 -0.75 -19.41
CA HIS A 239 17.99 -1.03 -18.56
C HIS A 239 19.33 -0.73 -19.27
N ALA A 240 19.44 -1.08 -20.56
CA ALA A 240 20.61 -0.75 -21.37
C ALA A 240 20.84 0.77 -21.44
N ARG A 241 19.76 1.55 -21.60
CA ARG A 241 19.84 3.00 -21.56
C ARG A 241 20.37 3.49 -20.21
N HIS A 242 19.85 2.96 -19.12
CA HIS A 242 20.32 3.31 -17.77
C HIS A 242 21.82 3.00 -17.58
N LEU A 243 22.30 1.86 -18.09
CA LEU A 243 23.72 1.52 -18.06
C LEU A 243 24.57 2.46 -18.92
N LEU A 244 24.08 2.87 -20.08
CA LEU A 244 24.77 3.84 -20.95
C LEU A 244 24.85 5.23 -20.32
N ASP A 245 23.83 5.60 -19.54
CA ASP A 245 23.77 6.88 -18.80
C ASP A 245 24.65 6.86 -17.54
N GLY A 246 24.63 5.76 -16.80
CA GLY A 246 25.26 5.64 -15.48
C GLY A 246 26.72 5.15 -15.49
N THR A 247 27.22 4.63 -16.64
CA THR A 247 28.53 3.96 -16.69
C THR A 247 29.30 4.22 -17.98
N ASP A 248 30.62 3.99 -17.96
CA ASP A 248 31.49 4.03 -19.12
C ASP A 248 31.72 2.64 -19.76
N LEU A 249 30.88 1.66 -19.44
CA LEU A 249 30.98 0.29 -19.97
C LEU A 249 30.97 0.28 -21.51
N PRO A 250 31.83 -0.50 -22.16
CA PRO A 250 31.74 -0.71 -23.61
C PRO A 250 30.35 -1.18 -24.04
N VAL A 251 29.88 -0.76 -25.22
CA VAL A 251 28.54 -1.12 -25.74
C VAL A 251 28.33 -2.66 -25.77
N ALA A 252 29.38 -3.42 -26.09
CA ALA A 252 29.31 -4.87 -26.04
C ALA A 252 29.11 -5.43 -24.63
N GLU A 253 29.65 -4.76 -23.59
CA GLU A 253 29.45 -5.14 -22.21
C GLU A 253 28.02 -4.79 -21.74
N VAL A 254 27.50 -3.65 -22.17
CA VAL A 254 26.10 -3.28 -21.92
C VAL A 254 25.16 -4.32 -22.56
N ALA A 255 25.43 -4.76 -23.79
CA ALA A 255 24.67 -5.81 -24.46
C ALA A 255 24.65 -7.10 -23.62
N ARG A 256 25.80 -7.56 -23.14
CA ARG A 256 25.92 -8.78 -22.31
C ARG A 256 25.14 -8.64 -20.98
N ARG A 257 25.21 -7.49 -20.32
CA ARG A 257 24.49 -7.23 -19.06
C ARG A 257 22.96 -7.24 -19.19
N VAL A 258 22.45 -7.02 -20.39
CA VAL A 258 21.01 -7.19 -20.67
C VAL A 258 20.70 -8.54 -21.34
N GLY A 259 21.64 -9.51 -21.26
CA GLY A 259 21.46 -10.86 -21.79
C GLY A 259 21.35 -10.90 -23.31
N MET A 260 22.18 -10.10 -24.01
CA MET A 260 22.31 -10.11 -25.47
C MET A 260 23.77 -10.27 -25.86
N ASP A 261 24.15 -11.47 -26.28
CA ASP A 261 25.54 -11.78 -26.66
C ASP A 261 25.91 -11.18 -28.02
N ASP A 262 24.93 -11.00 -28.94
CA ASP A 262 25.13 -10.36 -30.22
C ASP A 262 25.00 -8.83 -30.10
N ALA A 263 26.14 -8.14 -30.11
CA ALA A 263 26.20 -6.68 -30.02
C ALA A 263 25.60 -5.95 -31.25
N PHE A 264 25.55 -6.58 -32.45
CA PHE A 264 24.92 -6.02 -33.63
C PHE A 264 23.39 -6.11 -33.50
N TYR A 265 22.88 -7.26 -33.06
CA TYR A 265 21.47 -7.44 -32.77
C TYR A 265 21.03 -6.47 -31.68
N PHE A 266 21.77 -6.35 -30.56
CA PHE A 266 21.53 -5.39 -29.51
C PHE A 266 21.46 -3.96 -30.06
N SER A 267 22.46 -3.50 -30.83
CA SER A 267 22.51 -2.14 -31.37
C SER A 267 21.34 -1.83 -32.28
N ARG A 268 20.88 -2.79 -33.07
CA ARG A 268 19.68 -2.66 -33.92
C ARG A 268 18.41 -2.55 -33.04
N ARG A 269 18.27 -3.38 -32.01
CA ARG A 269 17.10 -3.34 -31.11
C ARG A 269 17.07 -2.05 -30.29
N PHE A 270 18.21 -1.60 -29.80
CA PHE A 270 18.34 -0.34 -29.09
C PHE A 270 17.93 0.86 -29.98
N ARG A 271 18.37 0.89 -31.23
CA ARG A 271 17.98 1.93 -32.19
C ARG A 271 16.47 1.92 -32.47
N VAL A 272 15.86 0.76 -32.58
CA VAL A 272 14.40 0.66 -32.74
C VAL A 272 13.67 1.21 -31.52
N ALA A 273 14.16 0.96 -30.30
CA ALA A 273 13.53 1.41 -29.07
C ALA A 273 13.75 2.90 -28.78
N HIS A 274 14.94 3.46 -29.12
CA HIS A 274 15.35 4.79 -28.69
C HIS A 274 15.64 5.77 -29.87
N GLY A 275 15.45 5.35 -31.12
CA GLY A 275 15.65 6.16 -32.30
C GLY A 275 17.11 6.32 -32.78
N VAL A 276 18.10 6.10 -31.92
CA VAL A 276 19.53 6.26 -32.17
C VAL A 276 20.33 5.01 -31.75
N SER A 277 21.53 4.82 -32.30
CA SER A 277 22.39 3.72 -31.87
C SER A 277 22.93 3.93 -30.46
N PRO A 278 23.34 2.87 -29.73
CA PRO A 278 23.93 3.00 -28.38
C PRO A 278 25.13 3.94 -28.32
N THR A 279 26.00 3.89 -29.36
CA THR A 279 27.17 4.77 -29.47
C THR A 279 26.78 6.21 -29.69
N ALA A 280 25.82 6.47 -30.60
CA ALA A 280 25.31 7.82 -30.85
C ALA A 280 24.59 8.37 -29.62
N TYR A 281 23.81 7.54 -28.91
CA TYR A 281 23.13 7.91 -27.66
C TYR A 281 24.12 8.41 -26.61
N ARG A 282 25.20 7.65 -26.39
CA ARG A 282 26.25 8.05 -25.44
C ARG A 282 26.96 9.35 -25.84
N GLY A 283 27.19 9.56 -27.15
CA GLY A 283 27.84 10.77 -27.69
C GLY A 283 26.99 12.06 -27.61
N GLN A 284 25.66 11.93 -27.48
CA GLN A 284 24.74 13.08 -27.35
C GLN A 284 24.79 13.76 -25.97
N GLY A 285 25.56 13.20 -25.05
CA GLY A 285 25.61 13.71 -23.67
C GLY A 285 24.33 13.38 -22.90
N LYS A 286 24.51 13.06 -21.65
CA LYS A 286 23.40 12.83 -20.72
C LYS A 286 22.63 14.12 -20.53
N GLY A 287 21.41 14.20 -21.05
CA GLY A 287 20.50 15.29 -20.78
C GLY A 287 19.89 15.17 -19.39
#